data_4b81a1f9183ebc9de5d869eb971a4ba7
#
_entry.id   4b81a1f9183ebc9de5d869eb971a4ba7
#
_cell.length_a   1.000
_cell.length_b   1.000
_cell.length_c   1.000
_cell.angle_alpha   90.00
_cell.angle_beta   90.00
_cell.angle_gamma   90.00
#
_symmetry.space_group_name_H-M   'P 1'
#
loop_
_entity.id
_entity.type
_entity.pdbx_description
1 polymer ?
#
loop_
_entity_poly.entity_id
_entity_poly.type
_entity_poly.pdbx_seq_one_letter_code
_entity_poly.pdbx_strand_id
1 'polypeptide(L)'
;MHADGFPREGTPAAELLAELRGGRGDDLDWRGGKAFSLVYNVGDDGLEQVLHEVANLYLHENALNPFAFPSLLAMEQGIVAMAADLLGGRADAGALTSGGTESIFLAVQVARDHARTVRGIAEPRVITANTAHPAFAKACKYLDVERVVVPVGDDLRLDVAAVADAVDDRTALVVGSAPCYPYGVIDPITELAALAEERGLLCHVDACLGGWLLPFWERLGEPVPAWDLRVPGVTSLSADVHKYGYTFKGASVLLHRSRELLQHQFFLFD
;
A
#
# COMPACT_ATOMS: atom_id res chain seq x y z
N MET A 1 5.28 -28.87 13.11
CA MET A 1 4.08 -29.57 12.58
C MET A 1 4.44 -30.22 11.25
N HIS A 2 4.58 -31.55 11.20
CA HIS A 2 4.61 -32.29 9.95
C HIS A 2 3.25 -32.96 9.79
N ALA A 3 2.44 -32.47 8.86
CA ALA A 3 1.15 -33.07 8.58
C ALA A 3 1.33 -34.14 7.50
N ASP A 4 1.25 -35.41 7.89
CA ASP A 4 1.23 -36.56 6.96
C ASP A 4 -0.14 -36.73 6.27
N GLY A 5 -0.89 -35.65 6.15
CA GLY A 5 -2.23 -35.59 5.58
C GLY A 5 -3.25 -34.95 6.54
N PHE A 6 -4.53 -35.00 6.16
CA PHE A 6 -5.61 -34.49 7.01
C PHE A 6 -5.80 -35.42 8.22
N PRO A 7 -5.77 -34.91 9.46
CA PRO A 7 -5.88 -35.74 10.67
C PRO A 7 -7.28 -36.37 10.77
N ARG A 8 -7.34 -37.64 11.19
CA ARG A 8 -8.59 -38.36 11.37
C ARG A 8 -9.29 -38.03 12.69
N GLU A 9 -8.52 -37.57 13.67
CA GLU A 9 -8.99 -37.18 15.00
C GLU A 9 -8.49 -35.78 15.33
N GLY A 10 -9.23 -35.02 16.12
CA GLY A 10 -8.84 -33.69 16.57
C GLY A 10 -7.79 -33.77 17.68
N THR A 11 -6.89 -32.78 17.74
CA THR A 11 -5.93 -32.63 18.84
C THR A 11 -6.56 -31.80 19.95
N PRO A 12 -6.43 -32.21 21.24
CA PRO A 12 -6.89 -31.38 22.35
C PRO A 12 -6.30 -29.99 22.33
N ALA A 13 -7.10 -28.96 22.60
CA ALA A 13 -6.69 -27.55 22.48
C ALA A 13 -5.43 -27.21 23.30
N ALA A 14 -5.27 -27.76 24.49
CA ALA A 14 -4.09 -27.51 25.33
C ALA A 14 -2.81 -28.07 24.70
N GLU A 15 -2.89 -29.27 24.12
CA GLU A 15 -1.77 -29.91 23.41
C GLU A 15 -1.40 -29.13 22.15
N LEU A 16 -2.40 -28.78 21.32
CA LEU A 16 -2.21 -27.95 20.12
C LEU A 16 -1.55 -26.61 20.44
N LEU A 17 -2.01 -25.92 21.49
CA LEU A 17 -1.41 -24.65 21.90
C LEU A 17 0.02 -24.80 22.42
N ALA A 18 0.34 -25.90 23.09
CA ALA A 18 1.71 -26.21 23.54
C ALA A 18 2.63 -26.47 22.34
N GLU A 19 2.18 -27.26 21.36
CA GLU A 19 2.90 -27.52 20.12
C GLU A 19 3.16 -26.21 19.33
N LEU A 20 2.13 -25.36 19.16
CA LEU A 20 2.28 -24.07 18.46
C LEU A 20 3.27 -23.15 19.17
N ARG A 21 3.26 -23.10 20.50
CA ARG A 21 4.25 -22.31 21.27
C ARG A 21 5.66 -22.87 21.11
N GLY A 22 5.82 -24.20 21.17
CA GLY A 22 7.12 -24.86 20.99
C GLY A 22 7.69 -24.69 19.59
N GLY A 23 6.83 -24.71 18.56
CA GLY A 23 7.22 -24.53 17.17
C GLY A 23 7.79 -23.16 16.82
N ARG A 24 7.68 -22.17 17.72
CA ARG A 24 8.23 -20.81 17.53
C ARG A 24 9.68 -20.66 18.00
N GLY A 25 10.32 -21.73 18.44
CA GLY A 25 11.68 -21.66 19.02
C GLY A 25 12.74 -21.15 18.07
N ASP A 26 12.59 -21.39 16.77
CA ASP A 26 13.50 -20.95 15.70
C ASP A 26 13.05 -19.65 15.02
N ASP A 27 11.93 -19.05 15.44
CA ASP A 27 11.47 -17.79 14.90
C ASP A 27 12.43 -16.65 15.25
N LEU A 28 12.53 -15.67 14.35
CA LEU A 28 13.33 -14.48 14.58
C LEU A 28 12.84 -13.72 15.81
N ASP A 29 13.77 -13.33 16.69
CA ASP A 29 13.51 -12.49 17.86
C ASP A 29 13.16 -11.05 17.43
N TRP A 30 11.92 -10.85 17.03
CA TRP A 30 11.42 -9.55 16.60
C TRP A 30 11.22 -8.58 17.78
N ARG A 31 10.94 -9.08 19.00
CA ARG A 31 10.84 -8.25 20.21
C ARG A 31 12.20 -7.69 20.64
N GLY A 32 13.27 -8.41 20.38
CA GLY A 32 14.65 -7.96 20.53
C GLY A 32 15.18 -7.06 19.41
N GLY A 33 14.32 -6.56 18.53
CA GLY A 33 14.68 -5.60 17.48
C GLY A 33 15.39 -6.20 16.26
N LYS A 34 15.38 -7.52 16.08
CA LYS A 34 16.10 -8.20 14.98
C LYS A 34 15.26 -8.39 13.70
N ALA A 35 14.07 -7.80 13.63
CA ALA A 35 13.13 -7.99 12.53
C ALA A 35 12.78 -6.69 11.81
N PHE A 36 13.76 -5.81 11.59
CA PHE A 36 13.57 -4.55 10.87
C PHE A 36 12.90 -4.77 9.51
N SER A 37 11.90 -3.96 9.21
CA SER A 37 11.05 -4.00 8.02
C SER A 37 10.20 -5.27 7.81
N LEU A 38 10.23 -6.23 8.74
CA LEU A 38 9.37 -7.42 8.73
C LEU A 38 8.24 -7.32 9.78
N VAL A 39 8.59 -6.86 11.00
CA VAL A 39 7.62 -6.64 12.08
C VAL A 39 7.71 -5.19 12.53
N TYR A 40 6.57 -4.54 12.58
CA TYR A 40 6.42 -3.17 13.05
C TYR A 40 5.76 -3.22 14.43
N ASN A 41 6.51 -2.87 15.45
CA ASN A 41 6.07 -2.85 16.84
C ASN A 41 6.71 -1.67 17.55
N VAL A 42 5.91 -0.89 18.28
CA VAL A 42 6.36 0.29 19.01
C VAL A 42 6.86 -0.06 20.41
N GLY A 43 6.65 -1.30 20.88
CA GLY A 43 7.02 -1.73 22.23
C GLY A 43 6.08 -1.22 23.31
N ASP A 44 4.83 -0.90 22.97
CA ASP A 44 3.80 -0.45 23.91
C ASP A 44 2.86 -1.60 24.24
N ASP A 45 2.94 -2.10 25.47
CA ASP A 45 2.10 -3.22 25.95
C ASP A 45 0.61 -2.85 25.99
N GLY A 46 0.28 -1.57 26.24
CA GLY A 46 -1.11 -1.10 26.25
C GLY A 46 -1.72 -1.16 24.85
N LEU A 47 -0.98 -0.74 23.82
CA LEU A 47 -1.40 -0.87 22.44
C LEU A 47 -1.55 -2.35 22.05
N GLU A 48 -0.61 -3.20 22.44
CA GLU A 48 -0.68 -4.65 22.15
C GLU A 48 -1.94 -5.28 22.79
N GLN A 49 -2.26 -4.90 24.02
CA GLN A 49 -3.49 -5.35 24.69
C GLN A 49 -4.75 -4.92 23.93
N VAL A 50 -4.84 -3.65 23.53
CA VAL A 50 -5.98 -3.15 22.74
C VAL A 50 -6.14 -3.93 21.44
N LEU A 51 -5.04 -4.19 20.71
CA LEU A 51 -5.07 -4.97 19.49
C LEU A 51 -5.64 -6.36 19.72
N HIS A 52 -5.19 -7.06 20.76
CA HIS A 52 -5.71 -8.39 21.11
C HIS A 52 -7.20 -8.38 21.48
N GLU A 53 -7.64 -7.39 22.26
CA GLU A 53 -9.06 -7.24 22.64
C GLU A 53 -9.94 -6.99 21.42
N VAL A 54 -9.52 -6.09 20.51
CA VAL A 54 -10.25 -5.80 19.27
C VAL A 54 -10.31 -7.02 18.36
N ALA A 55 -9.21 -7.77 18.22
CA ALA A 55 -9.20 -9.00 17.42
C ALA A 55 -10.20 -10.03 17.96
N ASN A 56 -10.28 -10.20 19.28
CA ASN A 56 -11.25 -11.09 19.92
C ASN A 56 -12.68 -10.59 19.75
N LEU A 57 -12.91 -9.27 19.84
CA LEU A 57 -14.24 -8.66 19.70
C LEU A 57 -14.84 -8.89 18.31
N TYR A 58 -14.01 -8.85 17.26
CA TYR A 58 -14.42 -8.97 15.86
C TYR A 58 -13.98 -10.30 15.20
N LEU A 59 -13.80 -11.35 15.99
CA LEU A 59 -13.29 -12.64 15.51
C LEU A 59 -14.20 -13.30 14.46
N HIS A 60 -15.51 -13.06 14.53
CA HIS A 60 -16.51 -13.72 13.69
C HIS A 60 -17.12 -12.80 12.62
N GLU A 61 -17.04 -11.51 12.82
CA GLU A 61 -17.57 -10.52 11.90
C GLU A 61 -16.72 -10.46 10.62
N ASN A 62 -17.36 -10.09 9.51
CA ASN A 62 -16.67 -9.96 8.22
C ASN A 62 -17.35 -8.91 7.32
N ALA A 63 -16.67 -8.49 6.30
CA ALA A 63 -17.13 -7.44 5.37
C ALA A 63 -17.88 -7.99 4.14
N LEU A 64 -18.26 -9.27 4.10
CA LEU A 64 -18.97 -9.87 2.96
C LEU A 64 -20.30 -9.16 2.68
N ASN A 65 -21.01 -8.79 3.75
CA ASN A 65 -22.19 -7.93 3.64
C ASN A 65 -22.03 -6.74 4.59
N PRO A 66 -21.68 -5.56 4.07
CA PRO A 66 -21.44 -4.38 4.89
C PRO A 66 -22.68 -3.89 5.64
N PHE A 67 -23.89 -4.23 5.19
CA PHE A 67 -25.13 -3.90 5.89
C PHE A 67 -25.40 -4.80 7.10
N ALA A 68 -24.81 -6.00 7.12
CA ALA A 68 -24.94 -6.92 8.27
C ALA A 68 -24.05 -6.48 9.46
N PHE A 69 -22.94 -5.81 9.18
CA PHE A 69 -21.96 -5.35 10.17
C PHE A 69 -21.63 -3.86 9.99
N PRO A 70 -22.58 -2.95 10.30
CA PRO A 70 -22.37 -1.51 10.06
C PRO A 70 -21.22 -0.90 10.86
N SER A 71 -20.81 -1.52 11.98
CA SER A 71 -19.62 -1.09 12.74
C SER A 71 -18.33 -1.28 11.94
N LEU A 72 -18.19 -2.38 11.18
CA LEU A 72 -17.02 -2.61 10.31
C LEU A 72 -16.96 -1.58 9.19
N LEU A 73 -18.11 -1.30 8.55
CA LEU A 73 -18.19 -0.26 7.51
C LEU A 73 -17.82 1.12 8.06
N ALA A 74 -18.31 1.46 9.26
CA ALA A 74 -17.96 2.74 9.90
C ALA A 74 -16.48 2.84 10.24
N MET A 75 -15.85 1.75 10.70
CA MET A 75 -14.40 1.72 10.94
C MET A 75 -13.59 1.85 9.65
N GLU A 76 -13.97 1.15 8.59
CA GLU A 76 -13.33 1.28 7.27
C GLU A 76 -13.38 2.72 6.77
N GLN A 77 -14.57 3.33 6.77
CA GLN A 77 -14.74 4.74 6.37
C GLN A 77 -13.95 5.69 7.27
N GLY A 78 -13.89 5.41 8.57
CA GLY A 78 -13.11 6.18 9.53
C GLY A 78 -11.61 6.16 9.25
N ILE A 79 -11.04 4.98 8.95
CA ILE A 79 -9.61 4.84 8.61
C ILE A 79 -9.30 5.57 7.30
N VAL A 80 -10.15 5.43 6.28
CA VAL A 80 -9.97 6.14 5.00
C VAL A 80 -10.03 7.65 5.21
N ALA A 81 -10.97 8.13 6.02
CA ALA A 81 -11.10 9.57 6.34
C ALA A 81 -9.87 10.11 7.09
N MET A 82 -9.37 9.37 8.10
CA MET A 82 -8.15 9.74 8.83
C MET A 82 -6.91 9.76 7.91
N ALA A 83 -6.77 8.78 7.03
CA ALA A 83 -5.69 8.74 6.06
C ALA A 83 -5.78 9.90 5.06
N ALA A 84 -6.98 10.22 4.58
CA ALA A 84 -7.20 11.32 3.66
C ALA A 84 -6.86 12.67 4.29
N ASP A 85 -7.26 12.91 5.53
CA ASP A 85 -6.92 14.13 6.28
C ASP A 85 -5.39 14.25 6.49
N LEU A 86 -4.74 13.14 6.87
CA LEU A 86 -3.31 13.11 7.15
C LEU A 86 -2.46 13.34 5.89
N LEU A 87 -2.91 12.84 4.73
CA LEU A 87 -2.13 12.75 3.49
C LEU A 87 -2.62 13.71 2.39
N GLY A 88 -3.46 14.67 2.74
CA GLY A 88 -3.97 15.69 1.80
C GLY A 88 -4.92 15.15 0.74
N GLY A 89 -5.59 14.03 1.01
CA GLY A 89 -6.53 13.36 0.12
C GLY A 89 -7.98 13.73 0.37
N ARG A 90 -8.90 12.90 -0.15
CA ARG A 90 -10.36 13.02 -0.01
C ARG A 90 -10.92 11.74 0.60
N ALA A 91 -11.75 11.86 1.62
CA ALA A 91 -12.38 10.72 2.30
C ALA A 91 -13.33 9.90 1.40
N ASP A 92 -13.88 10.52 0.35
CA ASP A 92 -14.77 9.88 -0.62
C ASP A 92 -14.06 9.29 -1.85
N ALA A 93 -12.73 9.28 -1.84
CA ALA A 93 -11.89 8.80 -2.93
C ALA A 93 -10.80 7.83 -2.44
N GLY A 94 -11.11 6.99 -1.48
CA GLY A 94 -10.19 5.99 -0.94
C GLY A 94 -10.86 4.67 -0.60
N ALA A 95 -10.05 3.65 -0.38
CA ALA A 95 -10.47 2.32 0.04
C ALA A 95 -9.45 1.69 1.01
N LEU A 96 -9.95 0.88 1.95
CA LEU A 96 -9.12 -0.03 2.73
C LEU A 96 -8.79 -1.26 1.88
N THR A 97 -7.57 -1.76 2.01
CA THR A 97 -7.08 -2.95 1.30
C THR A 97 -6.40 -3.91 2.27
N SER A 98 -6.19 -5.15 1.84
CA SER A 98 -5.53 -6.19 2.63
C SER A 98 -4.01 -6.01 2.79
N GLY A 99 -3.44 -4.95 2.23
CA GLY A 99 -2.00 -4.66 2.31
C GLY A 99 -1.48 -3.93 1.08
N GLY A 100 -0.26 -3.41 1.16
CA GLY A 100 0.37 -2.62 0.10
C GLY A 100 0.42 -3.33 -1.25
N THR A 101 0.55 -4.65 -1.27
CA THR A 101 0.49 -5.41 -2.52
C THR A 101 -0.86 -5.24 -3.23
N GLU A 102 -1.98 -5.34 -2.51
CA GLU A 102 -3.30 -5.10 -3.10
C GLU A 102 -3.47 -3.64 -3.50
N SER A 103 -3.07 -2.68 -2.65
CA SER A 103 -3.09 -1.26 -2.99
C SER A 103 -2.35 -0.97 -4.30
N ILE A 104 -1.16 -1.54 -4.49
CA ILE A 104 -0.37 -1.41 -5.71
C ILE A 104 -1.09 -2.05 -6.91
N PHE A 105 -1.66 -3.25 -6.73
CA PHE A 105 -2.43 -3.91 -7.80
C PHE A 105 -3.59 -3.04 -8.26
N LEU A 106 -4.36 -2.51 -7.32
CA LEU A 106 -5.51 -1.65 -7.60
C LEU A 106 -5.07 -0.33 -8.25
N ALA A 107 -3.95 0.26 -7.83
CA ALA A 107 -3.41 1.46 -8.48
C ALA A 107 -3.02 1.20 -9.95
N VAL A 108 -2.39 0.07 -10.24
CA VAL A 108 -2.07 -0.34 -11.62
C VAL A 108 -3.32 -0.66 -12.41
N GLN A 109 -4.31 -1.33 -11.80
CA GLN A 109 -5.61 -1.61 -12.42
C GLN A 109 -6.33 -0.32 -12.80
N VAL A 110 -6.45 0.63 -11.86
CA VAL A 110 -7.08 1.94 -12.11
C VAL A 110 -6.39 2.65 -13.26
N ALA A 111 -5.05 2.67 -13.28
CA ALA A 111 -4.29 3.30 -14.36
C ALA A 111 -4.54 2.62 -15.72
N ARG A 112 -4.55 1.28 -15.76
CA ARG A 112 -4.86 0.49 -16.96
C ARG A 112 -6.27 0.81 -17.48
N ASP A 113 -7.26 0.75 -16.59
CA ASP A 113 -8.67 0.86 -16.99
C ASP A 113 -9.02 2.31 -17.37
N HIS A 114 -8.46 3.30 -16.65
CA HIS A 114 -8.53 4.70 -17.06
C HIS A 114 -7.87 4.92 -18.44
N ALA A 115 -6.68 4.39 -18.68
CA ALA A 115 -6.01 4.50 -19.96
C ALA A 115 -6.84 3.90 -21.10
N ARG A 116 -7.44 2.73 -20.89
CA ARG A 116 -8.29 2.05 -21.88
C ARG A 116 -9.59 2.79 -22.14
N THR A 117 -10.29 3.22 -21.08
CA THR A 117 -11.65 3.78 -21.21
C THR A 117 -11.69 5.26 -21.50
N VAL A 118 -10.73 6.04 -20.97
CA VAL A 118 -10.70 7.50 -21.07
C VAL A 118 -9.75 7.97 -22.18
N ARG A 119 -8.58 7.30 -22.30
CA ARG A 119 -7.55 7.71 -23.26
C ARG A 119 -7.51 6.85 -24.53
N GLY A 120 -8.25 5.76 -24.60
CA GLY A 120 -8.28 4.85 -25.77
C GLY A 120 -7.00 4.03 -25.97
N ILE A 121 -6.15 3.90 -24.92
CA ILE A 121 -4.88 3.17 -24.97
C ILE A 121 -5.17 1.69 -24.68
N ALA A 122 -5.14 0.83 -25.69
CA ALA A 122 -5.44 -0.60 -25.55
C ALA A 122 -4.40 -1.35 -24.71
N GLU A 123 -3.13 -1.03 -24.90
CA GLU A 123 -1.98 -1.69 -24.24
C GLU A 123 -1.15 -0.68 -23.44
N PRO A 124 -1.63 -0.26 -22.25
CA PRO A 124 -0.96 0.76 -21.45
C PRO A 124 0.37 0.27 -20.86
N ARG A 125 1.22 1.23 -20.54
CA ARG A 125 2.52 1.05 -19.87
C ARG A 125 2.56 1.73 -18.52
N VAL A 126 3.36 1.16 -17.61
CA VAL A 126 3.67 1.73 -16.30
C VAL A 126 5.18 1.91 -16.19
N ILE A 127 5.63 3.10 -15.84
CA ILE A 127 7.06 3.40 -15.61
C ILE A 127 7.34 3.38 -14.12
N THR A 128 8.37 2.63 -13.71
CA THR A 128 8.82 2.53 -12.32
C THR A 128 10.33 2.59 -12.23
N ALA A 129 10.87 3.03 -11.09
CA ALA A 129 12.28 2.81 -10.79
C ALA A 129 12.62 1.31 -10.65
N ASN A 130 13.89 0.96 -10.80
CA ASN A 130 14.41 -0.37 -10.50
C ASN A 130 14.36 -0.69 -8.99
N THR A 131 14.24 0.34 -8.13
CA THR A 131 14.07 0.24 -6.67
C THR A 131 12.62 0.14 -6.21
N ALA A 132 11.65 0.27 -7.14
CA ALA A 132 10.22 0.16 -6.80
C ALA A 132 9.88 -1.23 -6.26
N HIS A 133 8.88 -1.30 -5.38
CA HIS A 133 8.48 -2.55 -4.74
C HIS A 133 8.12 -3.63 -5.78
N PRO A 134 8.52 -4.90 -5.59
CA PRO A 134 8.27 -6.00 -6.54
C PRO A 134 6.78 -6.23 -6.88
N ALA A 135 5.87 -5.74 -6.03
CA ALA A 135 4.43 -5.80 -6.29
C ALA A 135 4.03 -5.10 -7.59
N PHE A 136 4.75 -4.04 -8.04
CA PHE A 136 4.49 -3.43 -9.34
C PHE A 136 4.78 -4.38 -10.50
N ALA A 137 5.91 -5.11 -10.45
CA ALA A 137 6.22 -6.12 -11.46
C ALA A 137 5.17 -7.24 -11.48
N LYS A 138 4.74 -7.67 -10.29
CA LYS A 138 3.69 -8.68 -10.13
C LYS A 138 2.35 -8.17 -10.66
N ALA A 139 1.93 -6.97 -10.31
CA ALA A 139 0.69 -6.35 -10.79
C ALA A 139 0.68 -6.23 -12.31
N CYS A 140 1.75 -5.68 -12.90
CA CYS A 140 1.87 -5.53 -14.34
C CYS A 140 1.76 -6.89 -15.07
N LYS A 141 2.43 -7.92 -14.55
CA LYS A 141 2.34 -9.28 -15.11
C LYS A 141 0.90 -9.84 -15.05
N TYR A 142 0.19 -9.67 -13.93
CA TYR A 142 -1.15 -10.25 -13.76
C TYR A 142 -2.24 -9.48 -14.50
N LEU A 143 -2.03 -8.19 -14.68
CA LEU A 143 -2.99 -7.29 -15.31
C LEU A 143 -2.72 -7.08 -16.81
N ASP A 144 -1.73 -7.78 -17.36
CA ASP A 144 -1.29 -7.64 -18.75
C ASP A 144 -0.96 -6.19 -19.12
N VAL A 145 -0.09 -5.59 -18.30
CA VAL A 145 0.41 -4.22 -18.47
C VAL A 145 1.93 -4.29 -18.66
N GLU A 146 2.46 -3.60 -19.66
CA GLU A 146 3.90 -3.49 -19.87
C GLU A 146 4.53 -2.62 -18.79
N ARG A 147 5.57 -3.14 -18.12
CA ARG A 147 6.36 -2.37 -17.17
C ARG A 147 7.66 -1.90 -17.79
N VAL A 148 7.85 -0.60 -17.84
CA VAL A 148 9.13 0.03 -18.19
C VAL A 148 9.89 0.33 -16.91
N VAL A 149 11.15 -0.09 -16.84
CA VAL A 149 12.00 0.11 -15.67
C VAL A 149 13.08 1.12 -15.99
N VAL A 150 13.15 2.19 -15.20
CA VAL A 150 14.20 3.21 -15.32
C VAL A 150 15.22 3.07 -14.17
N PRO A 151 16.47 3.50 -14.37
CA PRO A 151 17.47 3.49 -13.31
C PRO A 151 17.16 4.53 -12.24
N VAL A 152 17.86 4.41 -11.10
CA VAL A 152 18.00 5.49 -10.12
C VAL A 152 19.31 6.25 -10.37
N GLY A 153 19.37 7.49 -9.89
CA GLY A 153 20.59 8.28 -9.89
C GLY A 153 21.62 7.80 -8.85
N ASP A 154 22.77 8.49 -8.77
CA ASP A 154 23.80 8.19 -7.78
C ASP A 154 23.33 8.40 -6.32
N ASP A 155 22.29 9.20 -6.13
CA ASP A 155 21.61 9.42 -4.84
C ASP A 155 20.56 8.35 -4.50
N LEU A 156 20.44 7.31 -5.32
CA LEU A 156 19.52 6.18 -5.20
C LEU A 156 18.04 6.55 -5.35
N ARG A 157 17.74 7.75 -5.85
CA ARG A 157 16.38 8.22 -6.17
C ARG A 157 16.06 8.00 -7.63
N LEU A 158 14.76 7.93 -7.92
CA LEU A 158 14.25 7.88 -9.29
C LEU A 158 14.84 9.04 -10.14
N ASP A 159 15.40 8.69 -11.28
CA ASP A 159 15.86 9.68 -12.28
C ASP A 159 14.68 10.16 -13.13
N VAL A 160 14.21 11.38 -12.85
CA VAL A 160 13.07 11.98 -13.58
C VAL A 160 13.37 12.22 -15.04
N ALA A 161 14.64 12.51 -15.40
CA ALA A 161 15.03 12.66 -16.80
C ALA A 161 14.91 11.33 -17.56
N ALA A 162 15.35 10.23 -16.94
CA ALA A 162 15.16 8.90 -17.50
C ALA A 162 13.69 8.51 -17.61
N VAL A 163 12.83 8.96 -16.68
CA VAL A 163 11.37 8.80 -16.82
C VAL A 163 10.85 9.57 -18.02
N ALA A 164 11.25 10.85 -18.18
CA ALA A 164 10.82 11.70 -19.29
C ALA A 164 11.18 11.10 -20.65
N ASP A 165 12.38 10.54 -20.77
CA ASP A 165 12.86 9.87 -21.99
C ASP A 165 12.11 8.55 -22.27
N ALA A 166 11.60 7.89 -21.23
CA ALA A 166 10.87 6.62 -21.35
C ALA A 166 9.36 6.81 -21.62
N VAL A 167 8.82 8.02 -21.43
CA VAL A 167 7.41 8.33 -21.68
C VAL A 167 7.09 8.25 -23.17
N ASP A 168 6.01 7.53 -23.49
CA ASP A 168 5.44 7.43 -24.84
C ASP A 168 3.92 7.54 -24.82
N ASP A 169 3.29 7.43 -26.00
CA ASP A 169 1.82 7.53 -26.17
C ASP A 169 1.04 6.42 -25.43
N ARG A 170 1.71 5.34 -25.06
CA ARG A 170 1.13 4.22 -24.30
C ARG A 170 1.28 4.38 -22.80
N THR A 171 2.07 5.32 -22.34
CA THR A 171 2.33 5.51 -20.91
C THR A 171 1.05 5.94 -20.18
N ALA A 172 0.65 5.19 -19.17
CA ALA A 172 -0.55 5.45 -18.35
C ALA A 172 -0.21 5.94 -16.95
N LEU A 173 0.88 5.43 -16.36
CA LEU A 173 1.24 5.66 -14.96
C LEU A 173 2.75 5.80 -14.81
N VAL A 174 3.15 6.77 -14.02
CA VAL A 174 4.51 6.86 -13.44
C VAL A 174 4.42 6.65 -11.93
N VAL A 175 5.43 6.00 -11.36
CA VAL A 175 5.45 5.61 -9.95
C VAL A 175 6.69 6.15 -9.26
N GLY A 176 6.50 6.88 -8.16
CA GLY A 176 7.56 7.24 -7.22
C GLY A 176 7.31 6.63 -5.85
N SER A 177 8.33 6.53 -5.02
CA SER A 177 8.26 5.94 -3.67
C SER A 177 8.59 6.96 -2.58
N ALA A 178 7.85 6.90 -1.47
CA ALA A 178 8.05 7.78 -0.32
C ALA A 178 8.02 7.00 1.01
N PRO A 179 9.18 6.43 1.46
CA PRO A 179 10.42 6.20 0.73
C PRO A 179 10.43 4.85 -0.03
N CYS A 180 11.42 4.64 -0.90
CA CYS A 180 11.67 3.32 -1.48
C CYS A 180 12.17 2.36 -0.39
N TYR A 181 11.72 1.10 -0.44
CA TYR A 181 12.01 0.15 0.63
C TYR A 181 13.46 -0.30 0.74
N PRO A 182 14.27 -0.41 -0.37
CA PRO A 182 15.63 -0.91 -0.24
C PRO A 182 16.62 0.12 0.35
N TYR A 183 16.39 1.42 0.15
CA TYR A 183 17.35 2.45 0.52
C TYR A 183 16.80 3.52 1.47
N GLY A 184 15.48 3.57 1.67
CA GLY A 184 14.85 4.55 2.57
C GLY A 184 14.90 6.00 2.04
N VAL A 185 15.14 6.21 0.75
CA VAL A 185 15.15 7.53 0.13
C VAL A 185 13.79 7.86 -0.48
N ILE A 186 13.38 9.12 -0.40
CA ILE A 186 12.15 9.63 -1.01
C ILE A 186 12.50 10.07 -2.43
N ASP A 187 11.78 9.53 -3.41
CA ASP A 187 11.92 9.94 -4.81
C ASP A 187 11.52 11.43 -5.02
N PRO A 188 11.95 12.07 -6.08
CA PRO A 188 11.63 13.48 -6.39
C PRO A 188 10.18 13.60 -6.87
N ILE A 189 9.22 13.42 -5.91
CA ILE A 189 7.79 13.31 -6.21
C ILE A 189 7.23 14.58 -6.86
N THR A 190 7.70 15.76 -6.43
CA THR A 190 7.23 17.04 -7.01
C THR A 190 7.55 17.13 -8.50
N GLU A 191 8.77 16.79 -8.89
CA GLU A 191 9.25 16.82 -10.27
C GLU A 191 8.58 15.72 -11.10
N LEU A 192 8.43 14.52 -10.53
CA LEU A 192 7.75 13.39 -11.18
C LEU A 192 6.28 13.71 -11.44
N ALA A 193 5.58 14.29 -10.44
CA ALA A 193 4.18 14.66 -10.55
C ALA A 193 3.96 15.79 -11.56
N ALA A 194 4.86 16.77 -11.62
CA ALA A 194 4.82 17.85 -12.61
C ALA A 194 4.99 17.30 -14.05
N LEU A 195 5.93 16.37 -14.25
CA LEU A 195 6.10 15.66 -15.52
C LEU A 195 4.81 14.89 -15.89
N ALA A 196 4.23 14.18 -14.92
CA ALA A 196 3.00 13.43 -15.15
C ALA A 196 1.84 14.34 -15.57
N GLU A 197 1.66 15.48 -14.89
CA GLU A 197 0.61 16.46 -15.20
C GLU A 197 0.82 17.06 -16.59
N GLU A 198 2.05 17.48 -16.95
CA GLU A 198 2.39 17.99 -18.27
C GLU A 198 2.07 17.01 -19.41
N ARG A 199 2.31 15.71 -19.17
CA ARG A 199 2.12 14.66 -20.16
C ARG A 199 0.73 14.00 -20.10
N GLY A 200 -0.17 14.43 -19.20
CA GLY A 200 -1.49 13.85 -19.01
C GLY A 200 -1.46 12.40 -18.52
N LEU A 201 -0.48 12.06 -17.68
CA LEU A 201 -0.29 10.75 -17.08
C LEU A 201 -0.85 10.71 -15.66
N LEU A 202 -1.13 9.52 -15.17
CA LEU A 202 -1.34 9.31 -13.74
C LEU A 202 0.02 9.21 -13.01
N CYS A 203 0.06 9.67 -11.75
CA CYS A 203 1.22 9.58 -10.87
C CYS A 203 0.80 8.90 -9.56
N HIS A 204 1.40 7.75 -9.27
CA HIS A 204 1.19 7.03 -8.01
C HIS A 204 2.39 7.19 -7.08
N VAL A 205 2.12 7.44 -5.81
CA VAL A 205 3.15 7.44 -4.76
C VAL A 205 2.99 6.19 -3.90
N ASP A 206 3.98 5.32 -3.96
CA ASP A 206 4.10 4.21 -3.03
C ASP A 206 4.66 4.72 -1.70
N ALA A 207 3.75 5.05 -0.78
CA ALA A 207 4.04 5.43 0.58
C ALA A 207 3.65 4.35 1.59
N CYS A 208 3.71 3.08 1.19
CA CYS A 208 3.43 1.94 2.08
C CYS A 208 4.27 1.97 3.36
N LEU A 209 5.48 2.52 3.31
CA LEU A 209 6.31 2.79 4.49
C LEU A 209 6.03 4.18 5.08
N GLY A 210 6.10 5.23 4.26
CA GLY A 210 6.13 6.61 4.74
C GLY A 210 4.77 7.19 5.12
N GLY A 211 3.66 6.65 4.64
CA GLY A 211 2.33 7.25 4.80
C GLY A 211 1.93 7.48 6.26
N TRP A 212 2.31 6.58 7.17
CA TRP A 212 2.06 6.68 8.61
C TRP A 212 3.32 7.07 9.41
N LEU A 213 4.38 7.55 8.76
CA LEU A 213 5.62 7.99 9.38
C LEU A 213 5.98 9.43 9.03
N LEU A 214 6.07 9.75 7.74
CA LEU A 214 6.57 11.03 7.25
C LEU A 214 5.74 12.24 7.72
N PRO A 215 4.40 12.20 7.81
CA PRO A 215 3.62 13.32 8.34
C PRO A 215 3.95 13.65 9.80
N PHE A 216 4.31 12.66 10.59
CA PHE A 216 4.71 12.86 11.99
C PHE A 216 6.14 13.39 12.08
N TRP A 217 7.04 12.97 11.19
CA TRP A 217 8.37 13.52 11.08
C TRP A 217 8.33 15.02 10.70
N GLU A 218 7.49 15.35 9.74
CA GLU A 218 7.24 16.75 9.36
C GLU A 218 6.74 17.59 10.58
N ARG A 219 5.82 17.05 11.39
CA ARG A 219 5.31 17.70 12.62
C ARG A 219 6.39 17.88 13.69
N LEU A 220 7.42 17.04 13.71
CA LEU A 220 8.58 17.18 14.59
C LEU A 220 9.59 18.23 14.09
N GLY A 221 9.35 18.83 12.92
CA GLY A 221 10.23 19.83 12.32
C GLY A 221 11.38 19.25 11.50
N GLU A 222 11.36 17.95 11.24
CA GLU A 222 12.35 17.32 10.37
C GLU A 222 12.12 17.68 8.89
N PRO A 223 13.17 17.89 8.11
CA PRO A 223 13.03 18.24 6.70
C PRO A 223 12.53 17.05 5.88
N VAL A 224 11.26 17.10 5.48
CA VAL A 224 10.63 16.11 4.61
C VAL A 224 10.27 16.81 3.29
N PRO A 225 10.76 16.36 2.13
CA PRO A 225 10.33 16.91 0.85
C PRO A 225 8.84 16.65 0.65
N ALA A 226 8.15 17.46 -0.17
CA ALA A 226 6.74 17.22 -0.49
C ALA A 226 6.58 15.92 -1.30
N TRP A 227 5.61 15.06 -0.90
CA TRP A 227 5.53 13.70 -1.43
C TRP A 227 4.12 13.12 -1.53
N ASP A 228 3.13 13.70 -0.88
CA ASP A 228 1.76 13.15 -0.77
C ASP A 228 0.75 13.83 -1.72
N LEU A 229 -0.54 13.62 -1.47
CA LEU A 229 -1.62 14.19 -2.28
C LEU A 229 -1.71 15.73 -2.21
N ARG A 230 -0.96 16.38 -1.34
CA ARG A 230 -0.79 17.85 -1.36
C ARG A 230 0.03 18.31 -2.58
N VAL A 231 0.86 17.43 -3.17
CA VAL A 231 1.60 17.72 -4.40
C VAL A 231 0.65 17.68 -5.60
N PRO A 232 0.53 18.80 -6.38
CA PRO A 232 -0.20 18.79 -7.65
C PRO A 232 0.34 17.69 -8.59
N GLY A 233 -0.55 17.05 -9.36
CA GLY A 233 -0.14 15.97 -10.27
C GLY A 233 -0.07 14.57 -9.64
N VAL A 234 0.09 14.41 -8.32
CA VAL A 234 -0.08 13.11 -7.66
C VAL A 234 -1.54 12.69 -7.75
N THR A 235 -1.83 11.53 -8.34
CA THR A 235 -3.19 11.06 -8.61
C THR A 235 -3.65 9.92 -7.69
N SER A 236 -2.71 9.19 -7.09
CA SER A 236 -3.01 8.16 -6.09
C SER A 236 -1.84 7.91 -5.15
N LEU A 237 -2.14 7.34 -3.98
CA LEU A 237 -1.16 7.06 -2.93
C LEU A 237 -1.56 5.82 -2.15
N SER A 238 -0.61 4.91 -1.89
CA SER A 238 -0.77 3.75 -1.00
C SER A 238 -0.05 3.95 0.32
N ALA A 239 -0.69 3.57 1.46
CA ALA A 239 -0.14 3.72 2.81
C ALA A 239 -0.51 2.54 3.71
N ASP A 240 0.48 1.74 4.14
CA ASP A 240 0.24 0.54 4.94
C ASP A 240 0.01 0.87 6.41
N VAL A 241 -1.24 0.72 6.87
CA VAL A 241 -1.59 0.91 8.28
C VAL A 241 -0.88 -0.12 9.15
N HIS A 242 -0.70 -1.35 8.65
CA HIS A 242 -0.05 -2.45 9.36
C HIS A 242 1.49 -2.35 9.43
N LYS A 243 2.07 -1.24 8.94
CA LYS A 243 3.49 -0.92 9.14
C LYS A 243 3.62 0.11 10.27
N TYR A 244 3.85 1.36 9.98
CA TYR A 244 4.01 2.41 11.00
C TYR A 244 2.69 2.94 11.59
N GLY A 245 1.53 2.43 11.15
CA GLY A 245 0.27 2.56 11.88
C GLY A 245 0.09 1.49 12.98
N TYR A 246 1.04 0.57 13.14
CA TYR A 246 1.19 -0.41 14.22
C TYR A 246 -0.03 -1.30 14.46
N THR A 247 -0.82 -1.59 13.43
CA THR A 247 -1.94 -2.53 13.52
C THR A 247 -1.57 -3.94 13.05
N PHE A 248 -2.50 -4.88 13.16
CA PHE A 248 -2.32 -6.23 12.61
C PHE A 248 -2.03 -6.20 11.11
N LYS A 249 -1.31 -7.22 10.62
CA LYS A 249 -1.10 -7.43 9.19
C LYS A 249 -2.43 -7.58 8.46
N GLY A 250 -2.49 -7.10 7.22
CA GLY A 250 -3.71 -7.13 6.42
C GLY A 250 -4.47 -5.80 6.39
N ALA A 251 -3.79 -4.66 6.59
CA ALA A 251 -4.41 -3.36 6.53
C ALA A 251 -3.52 -2.34 5.80
N SER A 252 -4.03 -1.78 4.70
CA SER A 252 -3.43 -0.69 3.93
C SER A 252 -4.55 0.22 3.42
N VAL A 253 -4.23 1.45 3.04
CA VAL A 253 -5.16 2.39 2.42
C VAL A 253 -4.63 2.76 1.06
N LEU A 254 -5.52 2.77 0.07
CA LEU A 254 -5.30 3.36 -1.24
C LEU A 254 -6.18 4.59 -1.37
N LEU A 255 -5.56 5.76 -1.58
CA LEU A 255 -6.25 7.03 -1.82
C LEU A 255 -6.07 7.43 -3.28
N HIS A 256 -7.14 7.94 -3.88
CA HIS A 256 -7.13 8.58 -5.19
C HIS A 256 -7.39 10.08 -5.05
N ARG A 257 -6.90 10.86 -5.99
CA ARG A 257 -7.15 12.30 -6.02
C ARG A 257 -8.62 12.63 -6.22
N SER A 258 -9.34 11.78 -6.93
CA SER A 258 -10.74 12.01 -7.25
C SER A 258 -11.56 10.72 -7.21
N ARG A 259 -12.87 10.89 -7.06
CA ARG A 259 -13.85 9.79 -7.11
C ARG A 259 -13.95 9.15 -8.49
N GLU A 260 -13.71 9.92 -9.54
CA GLU A 260 -13.69 9.43 -10.92
C GLU A 260 -12.58 8.39 -11.13
N LEU A 261 -11.41 8.60 -10.52
CA LEU A 261 -10.34 7.60 -10.55
C LEU A 261 -10.70 6.37 -9.71
N LEU A 262 -11.26 6.57 -8.52
CA LEU A 262 -11.69 5.46 -7.65
C LEU A 262 -12.69 4.53 -8.35
N GLN A 263 -13.57 5.05 -9.23
CA GLN A 263 -14.57 4.23 -9.94
C GLN A 263 -13.95 3.12 -10.80
N HIS A 264 -12.74 3.30 -11.32
CA HIS A 264 -12.03 2.27 -12.08
C HIS A 264 -11.50 1.12 -11.20
N GLN A 265 -11.57 1.24 -9.88
CA GLN A 265 -11.17 0.18 -8.94
C GLN A 265 -12.23 -0.92 -8.82
N PHE A 266 -13.51 -0.58 -9.03
CA PHE A 266 -14.61 -1.48 -8.73
C PHE A 266 -14.90 -2.43 -9.89
N PHE A 267 -15.17 -3.70 -9.54
CA PHE A 267 -15.80 -4.65 -10.41
C PHE A 267 -17.30 -4.70 -10.07
N LEU A 268 -18.13 -4.30 -11.01
CA LEU A 268 -19.57 -4.32 -10.87
C LEU A 268 -20.15 -5.50 -11.67
N PHE A 269 -21.08 -6.21 -11.08
CA PHE A 269 -21.82 -7.30 -11.73
C PHE A 269 -23.32 -7.12 -11.47
N ASP A 270 -24.13 -7.59 -12.42
CA ASP A 270 -25.60 -7.55 -12.34
C ASP A 270 -26.15 -8.69 -11.46
#